data_e1a68dc2985dad83cc0406b7cf7449bf
#
_entry.id   e1a68dc2985dad83cc0406b7cf7449bf
#
_cell.length_a   1.000
_cell.length_b   1.000
_cell.length_c   1.000
_cell.angle_alpha   90.00
_cell.angle_beta   90.00
_cell.angle_gamma   90.00
#
_symmetry.space_group_name_H-M   'P 1'
#
loop_
_entity.id
_entity.type
_entity.pdbx_description
1 polymer ?
#
loop_
_entity_poly.entity_id
_entity_poly.type
_entity_poly.pdbx_seq_one_letter_code
_entity_poly.pdbx_strand_id
1 'polypeptide(L)'
;MGKYKLTWKDLTLRDFRIYLFALFKAFIPKKKIKSLDELEDFIQTKSAWVSQVTLYGYLKTRMGTRYVLHFENDVFMKSVNLAKWNIYAVALQDLTFFTFSYLKATTNYEDTNRAKEIFFKILDDEISNKMPLDIIENTKKNFDERFQKINWDTYHSDLPFNPSALSLYKWAPIAEELKTLDRKIVLNSVILKWDVVKKEFQERLGF
;
A
#
# COMPACT_ATOMS: atom_id res chain seq x y z
N MET A 1 25.77 -16.67 28.45
CA MET A 1 25.29 -16.74 27.05
C MET A 1 24.05 -17.62 27.01
N GLY A 2 22.89 -17.05 27.18
CA GLY A 2 21.61 -17.75 27.15
C GLY A 2 21.22 -18.10 25.71
N LYS A 3 21.10 -19.39 25.43
CA LYS A 3 20.52 -19.88 24.17
C LYS A 3 19.00 -19.67 24.21
N TYR A 4 18.50 -18.62 23.57
CA TYR A 4 17.07 -18.51 23.31
C TYR A 4 16.68 -19.57 22.28
N LYS A 5 16.02 -20.64 22.74
CA LYS A 5 15.32 -21.57 21.87
C LYS A 5 13.99 -20.88 21.45
N LEU A 6 13.88 -20.50 20.18
CA LEU A 6 12.57 -20.17 19.60
C LEU A 6 11.69 -21.42 19.75
N THR A 7 10.69 -21.34 20.61
CA THR A 7 9.67 -22.37 20.71
C THR A 7 8.53 -22.01 19.74
N TRP A 8 7.92 -23.01 19.13
CA TRP A 8 6.74 -22.87 18.24
C TRP A 8 5.55 -22.09 18.87
N LYS A 9 5.65 -21.79 20.20
CA LYS A 9 4.67 -21.01 20.94
C LYS A 9 4.80 -19.49 20.75
N ASP A 10 5.95 -19.01 20.25
CA ASP A 10 6.21 -17.58 20.05
C ASP A 10 5.69 -17.06 18.67
N LEU A 11 5.37 -17.98 17.75
CA LEU A 11 4.55 -17.70 16.59
C LEU A 11 3.09 -17.72 17.03
N THR A 12 2.52 -16.55 17.23
CA THR A 12 1.09 -16.49 17.56
C THR A 12 0.29 -17.16 16.44
N LEU A 13 -0.70 -17.99 16.83
CA LEU A 13 -1.70 -18.60 15.91
C LEU A 13 -2.29 -17.59 14.92
N ARG A 14 -2.21 -16.31 15.25
CA ARG A 14 -2.64 -15.17 14.45
C ARG A 14 -1.71 -14.93 13.25
N ASP A 15 -0.38 -15.03 13.43
CA ASP A 15 0.59 -14.81 12.35
C ASP A 15 0.59 -15.99 11.37
N PHE A 16 0.42 -17.21 11.90
CA PHE A 16 0.28 -18.43 11.09
C PHE A 16 -1.03 -18.42 10.27
N ARG A 17 -2.13 -17.93 10.85
CA ARG A 17 -3.41 -17.74 10.11
C ARG A 17 -3.26 -16.72 8.98
N ILE A 18 -2.52 -15.63 9.16
CA ILE A 18 -2.28 -14.62 8.13
C ILE A 18 -1.47 -15.21 6.97
N TYR A 19 -0.44 -15.99 7.25
CA TYR A 19 0.35 -16.69 6.22
C TYR A 19 -0.44 -17.78 5.50
N LEU A 20 -1.19 -18.61 6.21
CA LEU A 20 -2.07 -19.62 5.62
C LEU A 20 -3.21 -18.99 4.81
N PHE A 21 -3.80 -17.91 5.29
CA PHE A 21 -4.86 -17.19 4.57
C PHE A 21 -4.35 -16.58 3.26
N ALA A 22 -3.10 -16.11 3.24
CA ALA A 22 -2.45 -15.63 2.02
C ALA A 22 -2.21 -16.76 1.00
N LEU A 23 -1.83 -17.95 1.45
CA LEU A 23 -1.64 -19.12 0.60
C LEU A 23 -2.99 -19.66 0.07
N PHE A 24 -4.02 -19.74 0.91
CA PHE A 24 -5.35 -20.16 0.48
C PHE A 24 -6.02 -19.17 -0.49
N LYS A 25 -5.81 -17.87 -0.32
CA LYS A 25 -6.29 -16.85 -1.28
C LYS A 25 -5.70 -17.03 -2.70
N ALA A 26 -4.54 -17.64 -2.85
CA ALA A 26 -3.95 -17.90 -4.17
C ALA A 26 -4.72 -18.94 -4.99
N PHE A 27 -5.52 -19.81 -4.35
CA PHE A 27 -6.31 -20.86 -4.99
C PHE A 27 -7.80 -20.49 -5.18
N ILE A 28 -8.27 -19.38 -4.61
CA ILE A 28 -9.65 -18.93 -4.82
C ILE A 28 -9.71 -18.20 -6.17
N PRO A 29 -10.62 -18.57 -7.09
CA PRO A 29 -10.81 -17.85 -8.34
C PRO A 29 -11.08 -16.37 -8.02
N LYS A 30 -10.26 -15.49 -8.56
CA LYS A 30 -10.33 -14.06 -8.29
C LYS A 30 -11.65 -13.52 -8.83
N LYS A 31 -12.52 -13.04 -7.93
CA LYS A 31 -13.81 -12.46 -8.29
C LYS A 31 -13.61 -11.28 -9.23
N LYS A 32 -14.43 -11.18 -10.29
CA LYS A 32 -14.42 -10.04 -11.21
C LYS A 32 -14.83 -8.77 -10.46
N ILE A 33 -14.28 -7.63 -10.87
CA ILE A 33 -14.63 -6.29 -10.39
C ILE A 33 -15.66 -5.75 -11.38
N LYS A 34 -16.93 -5.67 -10.94
CA LYS A 34 -18.09 -5.29 -11.78
C LYS A 34 -18.87 -4.09 -11.25
N SER A 35 -18.51 -3.60 -10.06
CA SER A 35 -19.16 -2.47 -9.41
C SER A 35 -18.14 -1.55 -8.77
N LEU A 36 -18.58 -0.31 -8.47
CA LEU A 36 -17.74 0.66 -7.77
C LEU A 36 -17.41 0.22 -6.34
N ASP A 37 -18.30 -0.50 -5.65
CA ASP A 37 -18.01 -1.03 -4.31
C ASP A 37 -16.91 -2.11 -4.35
N GLU A 38 -16.92 -2.97 -5.37
CA GLU A 38 -15.86 -3.97 -5.57
C GLU A 38 -14.54 -3.32 -5.98
N LEU A 39 -14.60 -2.20 -6.69
CA LEU A 39 -13.44 -1.38 -7.03
C LEU A 39 -12.86 -0.70 -5.80
N GLU A 40 -13.70 -0.14 -4.93
CA GLU A 40 -13.33 0.47 -3.66
C GLU A 40 -12.60 -0.54 -2.76
N ASP A 41 -13.20 -1.74 -2.54
CA ASP A 41 -12.55 -2.82 -1.77
C ASP A 41 -11.20 -3.22 -2.36
N PHE A 42 -11.11 -3.31 -3.69
CA PHE A 42 -9.84 -3.60 -4.37
C PHE A 42 -8.80 -2.51 -4.09
N ILE A 43 -9.16 -1.24 -4.26
CA ILE A 43 -8.27 -0.10 -4.06
C ILE A 43 -7.76 -0.08 -2.61
N GLN A 44 -8.66 -0.17 -1.62
CA GLN A 44 -8.31 -0.17 -0.21
C GLN A 44 -7.39 -1.35 0.15
N THR A 45 -7.83 -2.57 -0.18
CA THR A 45 -7.12 -3.80 0.20
C THR A 45 -5.73 -3.88 -0.45
N LYS A 46 -5.60 -3.51 -1.74
CA LYS A 46 -4.32 -3.61 -2.44
C LYS A 46 -3.34 -2.53 -2.02
N SER A 47 -3.82 -1.31 -1.77
CA SER A 47 -2.98 -0.23 -1.23
C SER A 47 -2.43 -0.59 0.15
N ALA A 48 -3.26 -1.13 1.03
CA ALA A 48 -2.84 -1.61 2.34
C ALA A 48 -1.80 -2.75 2.22
N TRP A 49 -2.07 -3.71 1.33
CA TRP A 49 -1.15 -4.84 1.11
C TRP A 49 0.22 -4.38 0.61
N VAL A 50 0.29 -3.54 -0.45
CA VAL A 50 1.58 -3.06 -0.98
C VAL A 50 2.35 -2.29 0.08
N SER A 51 1.67 -1.38 0.80
CA SER A 51 2.30 -0.56 1.86
C SER A 51 2.90 -1.43 2.96
N GLN A 52 2.17 -2.43 3.42
CA GLN A 52 2.62 -3.33 4.49
C GLN A 52 3.78 -4.23 4.04
N VAL A 53 3.63 -4.92 2.90
CA VAL A 53 4.67 -5.88 2.47
C VAL A 53 5.98 -5.18 2.12
N THR A 54 5.91 -3.94 1.61
CA THR A 54 7.12 -3.19 1.25
C THR A 54 7.78 -2.57 2.48
N LEU A 55 7.01 -1.95 3.39
CA LEU A 55 7.56 -1.39 4.63
C LEU A 55 8.18 -2.47 5.50
N TYR A 56 7.42 -3.50 5.86
CA TYR A 56 7.94 -4.56 6.75
C TYR A 56 9.00 -5.42 6.07
N GLY A 57 8.93 -5.61 4.76
CA GLY A 57 9.99 -6.26 3.98
C GLY A 57 11.30 -5.49 4.06
N TYR A 58 11.26 -4.17 3.93
CA TYR A 58 12.45 -3.32 4.03
C TYR A 58 13.02 -3.30 5.45
N LEU A 59 12.17 -3.15 6.49
CA LEU A 59 12.59 -3.24 7.89
C LEU A 59 13.28 -4.59 8.18
N LYS A 60 12.66 -5.69 7.77
CA LYS A 60 13.23 -7.02 7.94
C LYS A 60 14.59 -7.17 7.24
N THR A 61 14.74 -6.64 6.04
CA THR A 61 15.99 -6.70 5.29
C THR A 61 17.12 -5.96 5.99
N ARG A 62 16.84 -4.80 6.60
CA ARG A 62 17.85 -3.96 7.26
C ARG A 62 18.12 -4.30 8.71
N MET A 63 17.10 -4.74 9.44
CA MET A 63 17.21 -5.07 10.87
C MET A 63 17.40 -6.56 11.13
N GLY A 64 17.35 -7.38 10.08
CA GLY A 64 17.45 -8.83 10.19
C GLY A 64 16.21 -9.49 10.79
N THR A 65 16.31 -10.78 11.12
CA THR A 65 15.17 -11.58 11.63
C THR A 65 14.66 -11.13 13.00
N ARG A 66 15.48 -10.37 13.75
CA ARG A 66 15.12 -9.83 15.07
C ARG A 66 14.41 -8.48 15.02
N TYR A 67 14.04 -7.97 13.83
CA TYR A 67 13.36 -6.69 13.70
C TYR A 67 12.09 -6.58 14.54
N VAL A 68 11.43 -7.69 14.81
CA VAL A 68 10.20 -7.74 15.65
C VAL A 68 10.49 -7.32 17.09
N LEU A 69 11.70 -7.56 17.62
CA LEU A 69 12.07 -7.16 18.99
C LEU A 69 12.11 -5.62 19.15
N HIS A 70 12.32 -4.89 18.06
CA HIS A 70 12.30 -3.43 18.11
C HIS A 70 10.89 -2.87 18.25
N PHE A 71 9.85 -3.68 18.03
CA PHE A 71 8.45 -3.25 18.21
C PHE A 71 8.06 -3.10 19.69
N GLU A 72 8.88 -3.56 20.62
CA GLU A 72 8.73 -3.27 22.05
C GLU A 72 9.21 -1.85 22.40
N ASN A 73 9.92 -1.17 21.50
CA ASN A 73 10.34 0.21 21.68
C ASN A 73 9.26 1.18 21.17
N ASP A 74 8.66 1.94 22.09
CA ASP A 74 7.57 2.88 21.78
C ASP A 74 7.96 3.95 20.76
N VAL A 75 9.20 4.45 20.80
CA VAL A 75 9.69 5.48 19.86
C VAL A 75 9.78 4.91 18.46
N PHE A 76 10.33 3.70 18.33
CA PHE A 76 10.41 3.00 17.06
C PHE A 76 9.01 2.69 16.52
N MET A 77 8.10 2.20 17.36
CA MET A 77 6.72 1.90 16.96
C MET A 77 5.94 3.14 16.51
N LYS A 78 6.15 4.28 17.15
CA LYS A 78 5.57 5.55 16.68
C LYS A 78 6.08 5.90 15.27
N SER A 79 7.38 5.74 15.02
CA SER A 79 7.98 5.99 13.70
C SER A 79 7.47 5.01 12.64
N VAL A 80 7.31 3.73 12.97
CA VAL A 80 6.74 2.71 12.07
C VAL A 80 5.28 3.02 11.75
N ASN A 81 4.48 3.42 12.74
CA ASN A 81 3.08 3.78 12.53
C ASN A 81 2.93 5.04 11.68
N LEU A 82 3.76 6.05 11.90
CA LEU A 82 3.80 7.24 11.06
C LEU A 82 4.16 6.90 9.61
N ALA A 83 5.19 6.07 9.42
CA ALA A 83 5.60 5.59 8.11
C ALA A 83 4.47 4.80 7.42
N LYS A 84 3.84 3.86 8.14
CA LYS A 84 2.73 3.05 7.63
C LYS A 84 1.63 3.92 7.03
N TRP A 85 1.15 4.92 7.75
CA TRP A 85 0.04 5.74 7.30
C TRP A 85 0.41 6.67 6.14
N ASN A 86 1.60 7.26 6.15
CA ASN A 86 2.06 8.10 5.04
C ASN A 86 2.30 7.31 3.76
N ILE A 87 2.85 6.10 3.86
CA ILE A 87 3.07 5.22 2.70
C ILE A 87 1.71 4.75 2.15
N TYR A 88 0.80 4.33 3.04
CA TYR A 88 -0.53 3.90 2.65
C TYR A 88 -1.33 5.00 1.96
N ALA A 89 -1.30 6.23 2.48
CA ALA A 89 -1.99 7.38 1.89
C ALA A 89 -1.56 7.63 0.43
N VAL A 90 -0.26 7.57 0.16
CA VAL A 90 0.26 7.75 -1.21
C VAL A 90 -0.06 6.53 -2.09
N ALA A 91 0.05 5.32 -1.55
CA ALA A 91 -0.31 4.09 -2.25
C ALA A 91 -1.80 4.06 -2.65
N LEU A 92 -2.68 4.48 -1.75
CA LEU A 92 -4.11 4.61 -1.99
C LEU A 92 -4.39 5.60 -3.13
N GLN A 93 -3.73 6.77 -3.10
CA GLN A 93 -3.88 7.80 -4.11
C GLN A 93 -3.41 7.31 -5.49
N ASP A 94 -2.22 6.72 -5.58
CA ASP A 94 -1.67 6.24 -6.84
C ASP A 94 -2.54 5.13 -7.45
N LEU A 95 -3.04 4.19 -6.63
CA LEU A 95 -3.91 3.12 -7.13
C LEU A 95 -5.28 3.66 -7.56
N THR A 96 -5.84 4.62 -6.85
CA THR A 96 -7.09 5.27 -7.25
C THR A 96 -6.94 5.94 -8.61
N PHE A 97 -5.90 6.74 -8.80
CA PHE A 97 -5.66 7.37 -10.10
C PHE A 97 -5.39 6.37 -11.21
N PHE A 98 -4.61 5.32 -10.93
CA PHE A 98 -4.33 4.26 -11.89
C PHE A 98 -5.62 3.55 -12.33
N THR A 99 -6.47 3.13 -11.40
CA THR A 99 -7.66 2.35 -11.73
C THR A 99 -8.65 3.16 -12.56
N PHE A 100 -8.89 4.43 -12.22
CA PHE A 100 -9.81 5.29 -12.97
C PHE A 100 -9.25 5.73 -14.32
N SER A 101 -7.95 6.01 -14.43
CA SER A 101 -7.29 6.26 -15.70
C SER A 101 -7.36 5.02 -16.62
N TYR A 102 -7.14 3.83 -16.06
CA TYR A 102 -7.22 2.58 -16.81
C TYR A 102 -8.66 2.28 -17.27
N LEU A 103 -9.66 2.48 -16.40
CA LEU A 103 -11.08 2.35 -16.76
C LEU A 103 -11.44 3.29 -17.92
N LYS A 104 -11.06 4.56 -17.83
CA LYS A 104 -11.31 5.52 -18.90
C LYS A 104 -10.66 5.10 -20.22
N ALA A 105 -9.43 4.59 -20.18
CA ALA A 105 -8.69 4.20 -21.38
C ALA A 105 -9.18 2.89 -22.03
N THR A 106 -9.78 1.97 -21.24
CA THR A 106 -10.10 0.61 -21.72
C THR A 106 -11.60 0.31 -21.77
N THR A 107 -12.41 1.14 -21.15
CA THR A 107 -13.88 1.06 -21.16
C THR A 107 -14.44 2.45 -21.50
N ASN A 108 -15.70 2.58 -21.71
CA ASN A 108 -16.33 3.90 -21.94
C ASN A 108 -16.67 4.61 -20.62
N TYR A 109 -15.88 4.39 -19.56
CA TYR A 109 -16.13 4.98 -18.25
C TYR A 109 -15.56 6.39 -18.15
N GLU A 110 -16.42 7.42 -18.22
CA GLU A 110 -16.01 8.82 -18.27
C GLU A 110 -16.04 9.54 -16.90
N ASP A 111 -16.76 8.99 -15.90
CA ASP A 111 -16.96 9.68 -14.62
C ASP A 111 -15.76 9.54 -13.68
N THR A 112 -14.70 10.31 -13.96
CA THR A 112 -13.50 10.35 -13.14
C THR A 112 -13.72 11.02 -11.76
N ASN A 113 -14.84 11.74 -11.54
CA ASN A 113 -15.14 12.35 -10.24
C ASN A 113 -15.38 11.29 -9.15
N ARG A 114 -15.87 10.11 -9.54
CA ARG A 114 -16.00 8.97 -8.63
C ARG A 114 -14.68 8.55 -7.97
N ALA A 115 -13.55 8.82 -8.62
CA ALA A 115 -12.24 8.58 -8.02
C ALA A 115 -12.08 9.37 -6.71
N LYS A 116 -12.51 10.63 -6.69
CA LYS A 116 -12.45 11.48 -5.50
C LYS A 116 -13.40 10.99 -4.40
N GLU A 117 -14.62 10.64 -4.77
CA GLU A 117 -15.62 10.14 -3.81
C GLU A 117 -15.15 8.87 -3.12
N ILE A 118 -14.68 7.86 -3.89
CA ILE A 118 -14.16 6.61 -3.36
C ILE A 118 -12.92 6.86 -2.50
N PHE A 119 -11.98 7.66 -2.97
CA PHE A 119 -10.77 7.95 -2.21
C PHE A 119 -11.07 8.60 -0.86
N PHE A 120 -11.97 9.59 -0.83
CA PHE A 120 -12.35 10.28 0.41
C PHE A 120 -13.10 9.36 1.36
N LYS A 121 -14.02 8.54 0.85
CA LYS A 121 -14.75 7.55 1.62
C LYS A 121 -13.80 6.56 2.31
N ILE A 122 -12.84 5.99 1.57
CA ILE A 122 -11.83 5.09 2.15
C ILE A 122 -11.04 5.79 3.25
N LEU A 123 -10.60 7.04 3.05
CA LEU A 123 -9.87 7.78 4.08
C LEU A 123 -10.70 8.04 5.34
N ASP A 124 -12.00 8.32 5.18
CA ASP A 124 -12.90 8.53 6.32
C ASP A 124 -13.12 7.23 7.10
N ASP A 125 -13.19 6.10 6.43
CA ASP A 125 -13.29 4.77 7.05
C ASP A 125 -12.01 4.42 7.84
N GLU A 126 -10.84 4.93 7.42
CA GLU A 126 -9.56 4.69 8.11
C GLU A 126 -9.45 5.43 9.46
N ILE A 127 -10.37 6.36 9.77
CA ILE A 127 -10.48 6.96 11.12
C ILE A 127 -10.74 5.85 12.16
N SER A 128 -11.59 4.89 11.84
CA SER A 128 -11.88 3.74 12.69
C SER A 128 -10.66 2.85 12.94
N ASN A 129 -9.74 2.81 11.98
CA ASN A 129 -8.45 2.11 12.04
C ASN A 129 -7.33 2.93 12.69
N LYS A 130 -7.68 4.10 13.29
CA LYS A 130 -6.77 5.02 13.99
C LYS A 130 -5.73 5.69 13.07
N MET A 131 -6.08 5.95 11.83
CA MET A 131 -5.29 6.84 11.00
C MET A 131 -5.34 8.26 11.58
N PRO A 132 -4.20 8.95 11.79
CA PRO A 132 -4.18 10.30 12.33
C PRO A 132 -4.94 11.29 11.45
N LEU A 133 -5.77 12.15 12.07
CA LEU A 133 -6.61 13.12 11.34
C LEU A 133 -5.80 14.12 10.52
N ASP A 134 -4.65 14.56 11.03
CA ASP A 134 -3.73 15.45 10.30
C ASP A 134 -3.20 14.81 9.02
N ILE A 135 -2.93 13.50 9.04
CA ILE A 135 -2.53 12.75 7.83
C ILE A 135 -3.71 12.67 6.85
N ILE A 136 -4.93 12.41 7.34
CA ILE A 136 -6.13 12.35 6.50
C ILE A 136 -6.37 13.69 5.79
N GLU A 137 -6.37 14.80 6.54
CA GLU A 137 -6.60 16.14 6.01
C GLU A 137 -5.53 16.53 4.97
N ASN A 138 -4.26 16.31 5.29
CA ASN A 138 -3.16 16.56 4.37
C ASN A 138 -3.26 15.68 3.12
N THR A 139 -3.69 14.44 3.28
CA THR A 139 -3.86 13.50 2.16
C THR A 139 -5.00 13.93 1.24
N LYS A 140 -6.14 14.37 1.78
CA LYS A 140 -7.26 14.90 0.99
C LYS A 140 -6.86 16.13 0.19
N LYS A 141 -6.13 17.08 0.83
CA LYS A 141 -5.61 18.26 0.15
C LYS A 141 -4.66 17.91 -0.99
N ASN A 142 -3.68 17.03 -0.72
CA ASN A 142 -2.73 16.58 -1.74
C ASN A 142 -3.42 15.85 -2.90
N PHE A 143 -4.47 15.09 -2.60
CA PHE A 143 -5.28 14.43 -3.63
C PHE A 143 -5.94 15.46 -4.53
N ASP A 144 -6.60 16.49 -3.98
CA ASP A 144 -7.27 17.53 -4.76
C ASP A 144 -6.29 18.29 -5.67
N GLU A 145 -5.11 18.62 -5.16
CA GLU A 145 -4.06 19.29 -5.96
C GLU A 145 -3.56 18.40 -7.13
N ARG A 146 -3.44 17.11 -6.92
CA ARG A 146 -3.04 16.16 -7.97
C ARG A 146 -4.18 15.87 -8.93
N PHE A 147 -5.41 15.72 -8.43
CA PHE A 147 -6.61 15.46 -9.20
C PHE A 147 -6.83 16.47 -10.31
N GLN A 148 -6.56 17.76 -10.03
CA GLN A 148 -6.68 18.84 -11.00
C GLN A 148 -5.60 18.83 -12.10
N LYS A 149 -4.47 18.17 -11.85
CA LYS A 149 -3.30 18.19 -12.74
C LYS A 149 -3.10 16.87 -13.50
N ILE A 150 -3.84 15.83 -13.11
CA ILE A 150 -3.65 14.49 -13.66
C ILE A 150 -4.16 14.41 -15.09
N ASN A 151 -3.39 13.79 -15.96
CA ASN A 151 -3.88 13.41 -17.28
C ASN A 151 -4.53 12.02 -17.19
N TRP A 152 -5.84 12.00 -17.17
CA TRP A 152 -6.62 10.78 -17.05
C TRP A 152 -6.47 9.79 -18.20
N ASP A 153 -6.06 10.26 -19.37
CA ASP A 153 -5.91 9.41 -20.55
C ASP A 153 -4.60 8.61 -20.53
N THR A 154 -3.56 9.13 -19.88
CA THR A 154 -2.21 8.55 -19.93
C THR A 154 -1.67 8.10 -18.57
N TYR A 155 -2.24 8.56 -17.45
CA TYR A 155 -1.68 8.30 -16.12
C TYR A 155 -1.40 6.81 -15.85
N HIS A 156 -2.28 5.91 -16.30
CA HIS A 156 -2.12 4.47 -16.09
C HIS A 156 -0.85 3.89 -16.73
N SER A 157 -0.27 4.57 -17.72
CA SER A 157 0.96 4.17 -18.43
C SER A 157 2.20 4.97 -18.01
N ASP A 158 2.04 6.16 -17.41
CA ASP A 158 3.11 7.11 -17.11
C ASP A 158 3.74 6.91 -15.71
N LEU A 159 4.25 5.70 -15.44
CA LEU A 159 4.89 5.34 -14.17
C LEU A 159 4.03 5.70 -12.93
N PRO A 160 2.78 5.26 -12.89
CA PRO A 160 1.76 5.75 -11.94
C PRO A 160 2.10 5.51 -10.47
N PHE A 161 3.05 4.61 -10.16
CA PHE A 161 3.41 4.21 -8.80
C PHE A 161 4.77 4.74 -8.32
N ASN A 162 5.40 5.64 -9.07
CA ASN A 162 6.63 6.29 -8.63
C ASN A 162 6.45 7.07 -7.30
N PRO A 163 5.34 7.80 -7.07
CA PRO A 163 5.13 8.47 -5.78
C PRO A 163 5.07 7.49 -4.60
N SER A 164 4.43 6.32 -4.77
CA SER A 164 4.40 5.26 -3.76
C SER A 164 5.79 4.75 -3.42
N ALA A 165 6.62 4.52 -4.45
CA ALA A 165 8.00 4.07 -4.24
C ALA A 165 8.83 5.12 -3.50
N LEU A 166 8.71 6.39 -3.86
CA LEU A 166 9.36 7.51 -3.18
C LEU A 166 8.85 7.68 -1.75
N SER A 167 7.57 7.40 -1.49
CA SER A 167 6.98 7.46 -0.16
C SER A 167 7.61 6.44 0.79
N LEU A 168 7.81 5.19 0.35
CA LEU A 168 8.52 4.19 1.15
C LEU A 168 9.95 4.65 1.47
N TYR A 169 10.68 5.15 0.46
CA TYR A 169 12.04 5.65 0.64
C TYR A 169 12.10 6.80 1.66
N LYS A 170 11.15 7.72 1.58
CA LYS A 170 11.08 8.89 2.47
C LYS A 170 10.74 8.49 3.91
N TRP A 171 9.71 7.69 4.11
CA TRP A 171 9.09 7.48 5.42
C TRP A 171 9.61 6.27 6.19
N ALA A 172 10.26 5.29 5.55
CA ALA A 172 10.78 4.13 6.28
C ALA A 172 11.72 4.58 7.40
N PRO A 173 11.53 4.09 8.65
CA PRO A 173 12.36 4.46 9.80
C PRO A 173 13.71 3.72 9.79
N ILE A 174 14.50 4.02 8.78
CA ILE A 174 15.85 3.51 8.53
C ILE A 174 16.81 4.70 8.47
N ALA A 175 18.05 4.54 8.93
CA ALA A 175 19.08 5.58 8.87
C ALA A 175 19.29 6.08 7.43
N GLU A 176 19.49 7.38 7.26
CA GLU A 176 19.55 8.03 5.92
C GLU A 176 20.70 7.48 5.07
N GLU A 177 21.84 7.15 5.70
CA GLU A 177 22.99 6.58 5.01
C GLU A 177 22.63 5.23 4.36
N LEU A 178 21.88 4.38 5.08
CA LEU A 178 21.42 3.10 4.56
C LEU A 178 20.35 3.29 3.48
N LYS A 179 19.42 4.23 3.66
CA LYS A 179 18.42 4.53 2.64
C LYS A 179 19.07 4.98 1.33
N THR A 180 20.11 5.81 1.41
CA THR A 180 20.83 6.29 0.24
C THR A 180 21.46 5.13 -0.55
N LEU A 181 22.10 4.19 0.15
CA LEU A 181 22.66 2.98 -0.47
C LEU A 181 21.59 2.11 -1.12
N ASP A 182 20.40 2.06 -0.51
CA ASP A 182 19.31 1.18 -0.94
C ASP A 182 18.38 1.78 -1.99
N ARG A 183 18.52 3.05 -2.29
CA ARG A 183 17.53 3.81 -3.05
C ARG A 183 17.00 3.05 -4.26
N LYS A 184 17.87 2.54 -5.12
CA LYS A 184 17.47 1.81 -6.33
C LYS A 184 16.72 0.52 -6.02
N ILE A 185 17.19 -0.24 -5.01
CA ILE A 185 16.58 -1.52 -4.61
C ILE A 185 15.20 -1.27 -4.01
N VAL A 186 15.08 -0.27 -3.13
CA VAL A 186 13.81 0.08 -2.48
C VAL A 186 12.77 0.52 -3.50
N LEU A 187 13.12 1.44 -4.40
CA LEU A 187 12.19 1.91 -5.42
C LEU A 187 11.72 0.76 -6.32
N ASN A 188 12.64 -0.06 -6.83
CA ASN A 188 12.31 -1.21 -7.67
C ASN A 188 11.44 -2.23 -6.94
N SER A 189 11.69 -2.47 -5.64
CA SER A 189 10.91 -3.44 -4.86
C SER A 189 9.43 -3.05 -4.75
N VAL A 190 9.13 -1.76 -4.65
CA VAL A 190 7.75 -1.24 -4.62
C VAL A 190 7.10 -1.40 -5.99
N ILE A 191 7.81 -1.01 -7.05
CA ILE A 191 7.28 -1.11 -8.42
C ILE A 191 6.93 -2.56 -8.77
N LEU A 192 7.79 -3.53 -8.43
CA LEU A 192 7.52 -4.95 -8.64
C LEU A 192 6.25 -5.44 -7.90
N LYS A 193 5.91 -4.88 -6.74
CA LYS A 193 4.65 -5.21 -6.05
C LYS A 193 3.45 -4.60 -6.76
N TRP A 194 3.60 -3.39 -7.27
CA TRP A 194 2.55 -2.75 -8.06
C TRP A 194 2.31 -3.45 -9.40
N ASP A 195 3.33 -4.00 -10.05
CA ASP A 195 3.14 -4.77 -11.28
C ASP A 195 2.26 -6.00 -11.06
N VAL A 196 2.36 -6.65 -9.90
CA VAL A 196 1.46 -7.75 -9.52
C VAL A 196 0.01 -7.23 -9.36
N VAL A 197 -0.18 -6.07 -8.70
CA VAL A 197 -1.51 -5.48 -8.51
C VAL A 197 -2.11 -5.00 -9.82
N LYS A 198 -1.31 -4.36 -10.68
CA LYS A 198 -1.74 -3.95 -12.04
C LYS A 198 -2.29 -5.15 -12.82
N LYS A 199 -1.49 -6.22 -12.89
CA LYS A 199 -1.89 -7.44 -13.59
C LYS A 199 -3.15 -8.04 -12.99
N GLU A 200 -3.25 -8.12 -11.68
CA GLU A 200 -4.45 -8.60 -11.00
C GLU A 200 -5.68 -7.74 -11.32
N PHE A 201 -5.55 -6.42 -11.34
CA PHE A 201 -6.63 -5.50 -11.71
C PHE A 201 -7.11 -5.76 -13.14
N GLN A 202 -6.17 -5.80 -14.09
CA GLN A 202 -6.48 -6.05 -15.51
C GLN A 202 -7.18 -7.39 -15.74
N GLU A 203 -6.73 -8.46 -15.04
CA GLU A 203 -7.36 -9.79 -15.12
C GLU A 203 -8.77 -9.82 -14.51
N ARG A 204 -9.03 -9.00 -13.48
CA ARG A 204 -10.29 -8.98 -12.74
C ARG A 204 -11.31 -7.99 -13.29
N LEU A 205 -10.90 -7.05 -14.11
CA LEU A 205 -11.79 -6.04 -14.66
C LEU A 205 -12.95 -6.70 -15.42
N GLY A 206 -14.17 -6.27 -15.13
CA GLY A 206 -15.39 -6.80 -15.70
C GLY A 206 -16.47 -5.72 -15.92
N PHE A 207 -16.03 -4.44 -16.03
CA PHE A 207 -16.86 -3.31 -16.38
C PHE A 207 -17.24 -3.33 -17.85
#